data_5c8b1584ae6dc2a2c5cc26807bf0937f
#
_entry.id   5c8b1584ae6dc2a2c5cc26807bf0937f
#
_cell.length_a   1.000
_cell.length_b   1.000
_cell.length_c   1.000
_cell.angle_alpha   90.00
_cell.angle_beta   90.00
_cell.angle_gamma   90.00
#
_symmetry.space_group_name_H-M   'P 1'
#
loop_
_entity.id
_entity.type
_entity.pdbx_description
1 polymer ?
#
loop_
_entity_poly.entity_id
_entity_poly.type
_entity_poly.pdbx_seq_one_letter_code
_entity_poly.pdbx_strand_id
1 'polypeptide(L)'
;CDNQAHAASGSHATGTTQPLARTSVRPSGKLRHPKHFPLMLMYSGAEYVATASTSHPADLERKIKAACSRLPAFIQILTPCNPSWGYDDHKGIEVSRLAVESGMWPLYEWKDGVFQLQNIPRKATVKDYAASQRRYAHLTESDLQLMQQYVGDLDSMLGKLQKGFSG
;
A
#
# COMPACT_ATOMS: atom_id res chain seq x y z
N CYS A 1 -4.54 -4.53 10.03
CA CYS A 1 -4.46 -5.16 8.70
C CYS A 1 -5.32 -4.39 7.71
N ASP A 2 -4.79 -4.16 6.51
CA ASP A 2 -5.48 -3.45 5.44
C ASP A 2 -5.57 -4.32 4.18
N ASN A 3 -6.77 -4.73 3.83
CA ASN A 3 -7.07 -5.45 2.60
C ASN A 3 -7.55 -4.54 1.47
N GLN A 4 -7.51 -3.22 1.65
CA GLN A 4 -7.93 -2.20 0.70
C GLN A 4 -9.37 -2.34 0.19
N ALA A 5 -10.23 -3.03 0.94
CA ALA A 5 -11.62 -3.24 0.60
C ALA A 5 -12.46 -3.49 1.84
N HIS A 6 -13.74 -3.15 1.78
CA HIS A 6 -14.73 -3.62 2.74
C HIS A 6 -15.28 -4.97 2.25
N ALA A 7 -14.51 -6.04 2.53
CA ALA A 7 -14.68 -7.34 1.88
C ALA A 7 -15.97 -8.04 2.27
N ALA A 8 -16.33 -8.03 3.56
CA ALA A 8 -17.51 -8.75 4.09
C ALA A 8 -18.86 -8.25 3.53
N SER A 9 -18.91 -7.04 2.99
CA SER A 9 -20.11 -6.45 2.38
C SER A 9 -20.08 -6.45 0.84
N GLY A 10 -19.34 -7.37 0.22
CA GLY A 10 -19.27 -7.53 -1.23
C GLY A 10 -18.23 -6.64 -1.91
N SER A 11 -17.10 -6.41 -1.27
CA SER A 11 -15.96 -5.67 -1.85
C SER A 11 -16.26 -4.20 -2.17
N HIS A 12 -16.78 -3.45 -1.22
CA HIS A 12 -16.94 -2.01 -1.37
C HIS A 12 -15.59 -1.28 -1.27
N ALA A 13 -15.49 -0.13 -1.95
CA ALA A 13 -14.31 0.72 -1.85
C ALA A 13 -14.18 1.34 -0.45
N THR A 14 -12.95 1.37 0.06
CA THR A 14 -12.56 2.03 1.31
C THR A 14 -11.70 3.27 1.04
N GLY A 15 -11.29 3.96 2.10
CA GLY A 15 -10.32 5.04 2.02
C GLY A 15 -8.99 4.59 1.39
N THR A 16 -8.57 3.36 1.67
CA THR A 16 -7.27 2.79 1.24
C THR A 16 -7.32 2.01 -0.08
N THR A 17 -8.51 1.78 -0.65
CA THR A 17 -8.64 1.14 -1.97
C THR A 17 -7.81 1.89 -3.00
N GLN A 18 -6.99 1.17 -3.75
CA GLN A 18 -6.09 1.74 -4.76
C GLN A 18 -6.84 2.37 -5.94
N PRO A 19 -6.21 3.30 -6.69
CA PRO A 19 -6.81 3.92 -7.85
C PRO A 19 -7.25 2.88 -8.87
N LEU A 20 -8.33 3.16 -9.57
CA LEU A 20 -8.90 2.35 -10.66
C LEU A 20 -9.32 0.92 -10.28
N ALA A 21 -9.14 0.50 -9.02
CA ALA A 21 -9.61 -0.81 -8.57
C ALA A 21 -11.14 -0.87 -8.63
N ARG A 22 -11.68 -1.87 -9.33
CA ARG A 22 -13.11 -2.19 -9.35
C ARG A 22 -13.58 -2.68 -7.98
N THR A 23 -14.79 -2.31 -7.65
CA THR A 23 -15.53 -2.83 -6.51
C THR A 23 -16.97 -3.10 -6.91
N SER A 24 -17.73 -3.80 -6.08
CA SER A 24 -19.15 -4.12 -6.37
C SER A 24 -20.02 -2.89 -6.67
N VAL A 25 -19.74 -1.76 -5.99
CA VAL A 25 -20.48 -0.50 -6.16
C VAL A 25 -19.82 0.49 -7.13
N ARG A 26 -18.63 0.18 -7.65
CA ARG A 26 -17.86 1.01 -8.59
C ARG A 26 -17.24 0.16 -9.70
N PRO A 27 -18.05 -0.28 -10.68
CA PRO A 27 -17.57 -1.12 -11.78
C PRO A 27 -16.54 -0.45 -12.68
N SER A 28 -16.54 0.88 -12.76
CA SER A 28 -15.56 1.68 -13.50
C SER A 28 -14.25 1.95 -12.73
N GLY A 29 -14.14 1.41 -11.50
CA GLY A 29 -12.99 1.65 -10.64
C GLY A 29 -13.08 2.92 -9.78
N LYS A 30 -12.20 3.01 -8.80
CA LYS A 30 -12.10 4.16 -7.89
C LYS A 30 -11.23 5.25 -8.50
N LEU A 31 -11.78 6.43 -8.74
CA LEU A 31 -11.05 7.56 -9.35
C LEU A 31 -10.17 8.34 -8.37
N ARG A 32 -10.47 8.27 -7.06
CA ARG A 32 -9.73 9.02 -6.04
C ARG A 32 -8.52 8.24 -5.55
N HIS A 33 -7.43 8.97 -5.26
CA HIS A 33 -6.24 8.41 -4.60
C HIS A 33 -6.60 7.82 -3.21
N PRO A 34 -5.86 6.80 -2.75
CA PRO A 34 -6.02 6.28 -1.40
C PRO A 34 -5.63 7.34 -0.37
N LYS A 35 -6.24 7.24 0.82
CA LYS A 35 -5.83 8.03 1.96
C LYS A 35 -4.56 7.42 2.55
N HIS A 36 -3.56 8.26 2.79
CA HIS A 36 -2.31 7.87 3.45
C HIS A 36 -2.48 7.94 4.98
N PHE A 37 -3.26 6.99 5.52
CA PHE A 37 -3.62 6.98 6.92
C PHE A 37 -2.40 6.98 7.88
N PRO A 38 -1.32 6.23 7.62
CA PRO A 38 -0.12 6.31 8.44
C PRO A 38 0.48 7.72 8.51
N LEU A 39 0.53 8.45 7.37
CA LEU A 39 1.06 9.82 7.37
C LEU A 39 0.17 10.78 8.17
N MET A 40 -1.15 10.59 8.14
CA MET A 40 -2.07 11.39 8.97
C MET A 40 -1.77 11.18 10.46
N LEU A 41 -1.52 9.95 10.89
CA LEU A 41 -1.18 9.64 12.28
C LEU A 41 0.20 10.14 12.69
N MET A 42 1.17 10.12 11.79
CA MET A 42 2.49 10.73 11.99
C MET A 42 2.33 12.22 12.36
N TYR A 43 1.55 12.97 11.58
CA TYR A 43 1.28 14.38 11.86
C TYR A 43 0.35 14.61 13.07
N SER A 44 -0.33 13.57 13.54
CA SER A 44 -1.18 13.62 14.75
C SER A 44 -0.42 13.25 16.02
N GLY A 45 0.90 13.09 15.96
CA GLY A 45 1.74 12.87 17.14
C GLY A 45 1.95 11.41 17.53
N ALA A 46 1.75 10.46 16.61
CA ALA A 46 2.12 9.07 16.88
C ALA A 46 3.65 8.93 16.95
N GLU A 47 4.13 8.24 18.00
CA GLU A 47 5.56 8.04 18.26
C GLU A 47 6.22 7.08 17.25
N TYR A 48 5.42 6.12 16.76
CA TYR A 48 5.85 5.17 15.74
C TYR A 48 4.76 4.96 14.69
N VAL A 49 5.12 5.11 13.43
CA VAL A 49 4.21 4.83 12.31
C VAL A 49 4.94 4.05 11.23
N ALA A 50 4.32 3.01 10.68
CA ALA A 50 4.93 2.26 9.58
C ALA A 50 3.89 1.69 8.62
N THR A 51 4.34 1.41 7.40
CA THR A 51 3.70 0.47 6.47
C THR A 51 4.46 -0.84 6.48
N ALA A 52 3.77 -1.94 6.32
CA ALA A 52 4.34 -3.28 6.25
C ALA A 52 3.58 -4.15 5.24
N SER A 53 4.10 -5.32 4.93
CA SER A 53 3.49 -6.27 4.00
C SER A 53 3.71 -7.70 4.45
N THR A 54 2.71 -8.56 4.26
CA THR A 54 2.81 -10.00 4.53
C THR A 54 3.87 -10.70 3.67
N SER A 55 4.26 -10.10 2.54
CA SER A 55 5.35 -10.62 1.68
C SER A 55 6.76 -10.32 2.20
N HIS A 56 6.90 -9.50 3.25
CA HIS A 56 8.16 -9.10 3.86
C HIS A 56 8.14 -9.39 5.38
N PRO A 57 8.09 -10.66 5.79
CA PRO A 57 7.85 -11.05 7.20
C PRO A 57 8.94 -10.56 8.15
N ALA A 58 10.20 -10.57 7.75
CA ALA A 58 11.29 -10.09 8.60
C ALA A 58 11.20 -8.57 8.87
N ASP A 59 10.79 -7.77 7.86
CA ASP A 59 10.53 -6.34 8.03
C ASP A 59 9.32 -6.09 8.94
N LEU A 60 8.24 -6.85 8.72
CA LEU A 60 7.04 -6.78 9.55
C LEU A 60 7.36 -7.09 11.03
N GLU A 61 8.09 -8.16 11.30
CA GLU A 61 8.52 -8.54 12.65
C GLU A 61 9.34 -7.44 13.32
N ARG A 62 10.33 -6.90 12.61
CA ARG A 62 11.17 -5.79 13.08
C ARG A 62 10.34 -4.56 13.45
N LYS A 63 9.37 -4.19 12.61
CA LYS A 63 8.48 -3.05 12.83
C LYS A 63 7.55 -3.27 14.02
N ILE A 64 7.00 -4.48 14.19
CA ILE A 64 6.18 -4.82 15.36
C ILE A 64 7.00 -4.66 16.65
N LYS A 65 8.21 -5.22 16.70
CA LYS A 65 9.10 -5.07 17.87
C LYS A 65 9.40 -3.59 18.18
N ALA A 66 9.66 -2.79 17.16
CA ALA A 66 9.90 -1.35 17.33
C ALA A 66 8.67 -0.59 17.84
N ALA A 67 7.47 -0.96 17.38
CA ALA A 67 6.20 -0.35 17.80
C ALA A 67 5.87 -0.63 19.28
N CYS A 68 6.19 -1.83 19.78
CA CYS A 68 5.89 -2.21 21.17
C CYS A 68 6.58 -1.31 22.21
N SER A 69 7.69 -0.67 21.87
CA SER A 69 8.44 0.23 22.75
C SER A 69 8.16 1.71 22.52
N ARG A 70 7.24 2.06 21.60
CA ARG A 70 6.93 3.45 21.20
C ARG A 70 5.43 3.64 21.03
N LEU A 71 4.76 4.10 22.07
CA LEU A 71 3.30 4.32 22.05
C LEU A 71 2.99 5.81 22.17
N PRO A 72 1.99 6.31 21.45
CA PRO A 72 1.09 5.57 20.54
C PRO A 72 1.77 5.15 19.23
N ALA A 73 1.50 3.91 18.79
CA ALA A 73 2.08 3.32 17.58
C ALA A 73 1.03 2.86 16.58
N PHE A 74 1.35 2.94 15.29
CA PHE A 74 0.47 2.45 14.22
C PHE A 74 1.27 1.76 13.10
N ILE A 75 0.86 0.55 12.74
CA ILE A 75 1.41 -0.16 11.57
C ILE A 75 0.27 -0.52 10.63
N GLN A 76 0.31 -0.04 9.39
CA GLN A 76 -0.60 -0.46 8.33
C GLN A 76 0.01 -1.63 7.56
N ILE A 77 -0.59 -2.81 7.72
CA ILE A 77 -0.08 -4.05 7.14
C ILE A 77 -0.91 -4.42 5.92
N LEU A 78 -0.31 -4.48 4.73
CA LEU A 78 -0.97 -4.97 3.53
C LEU A 78 -1.26 -6.46 3.65
N THR A 79 -2.55 -6.79 3.60
CA THR A 79 -3.07 -8.16 3.63
C THR A 79 -4.04 -8.34 2.46
N PRO A 80 -3.58 -8.76 1.27
CA PRO A 80 -4.44 -8.95 0.12
C PRO A 80 -5.64 -9.85 0.42
N CYS A 81 -6.79 -9.50 -0.12
CA CYS A 81 -8.04 -10.23 0.07
C CYS A 81 -8.44 -10.92 -1.24
N ASN A 82 -8.30 -12.24 -1.33
CA ASN A 82 -8.60 -13.01 -2.52
C ASN A 82 -10.01 -12.71 -3.09
N PRO A 83 -11.12 -12.82 -2.33
CA PRO A 83 -12.45 -12.57 -2.88
C PRO A 83 -12.61 -11.15 -3.44
N SER A 84 -11.99 -10.15 -2.81
CA SER A 84 -12.11 -8.75 -3.22
C SER A 84 -11.22 -8.38 -4.41
N TRP A 85 -10.01 -8.93 -4.45
CA TRP A 85 -9.03 -8.59 -5.49
C TRP A 85 -9.13 -9.51 -6.70
N GLY A 86 -9.60 -10.76 -6.49
CA GLY A 86 -9.80 -11.75 -7.52
C GLY A 86 -8.50 -12.32 -8.07
N TYR A 87 -7.73 -12.97 -7.22
CA TYR A 87 -6.55 -13.76 -7.56
C TYR A 87 -6.69 -15.18 -7.03
N ASP A 88 -5.85 -16.12 -7.45
CA ASP A 88 -5.88 -17.51 -6.99
C ASP A 88 -5.41 -17.65 -5.54
N ASP A 89 -6.04 -18.50 -4.74
CA ASP A 89 -5.85 -18.63 -3.28
C ASP A 89 -4.38 -18.72 -2.85
N HIS A 90 -3.57 -19.44 -3.61
CA HIS A 90 -2.14 -19.65 -3.30
C HIS A 90 -1.24 -18.45 -3.67
N LYS A 91 -1.77 -17.42 -4.36
CA LYS A 91 -0.99 -16.28 -4.86
C LYS A 91 -0.96 -15.07 -3.92
N GLY A 92 -1.55 -15.15 -2.74
CA GLY A 92 -1.66 -14.01 -1.84
C GLY A 92 -0.32 -13.33 -1.49
N ILE A 93 0.73 -14.12 -1.23
CA ILE A 93 2.08 -13.60 -0.95
C ILE A 93 2.71 -13.00 -2.21
N GLU A 94 2.51 -13.61 -3.37
CA GLU A 94 3.00 -13.10 -4.66
C GLU A 94 2.37 -11.75 -4.98
N VAL A 95 1.04 -11.64 -4.90
CA VAL A 95 0.31 -10.38 -5.14
C VAL A 95 0.74 -9.28 -4.16
N SER A 96 0.96 -9.65 -2.90
CA SER A 96 1.48 -8.73 -1.88
C SER A 96 2.91 -8.25 -2.23
N ARG A 97 3.76 -9.14 -2.76
CA ARG A 97 5.12 -8.80 -3.21
C ARG A 97 5.09 -7.88 -4.41
N LEU A 98 4.25 -8.18 -5.42
CA LEU A 98 4.06 -7.33 -6.60
C LEU A 98 3.62 -5.92 -6.21
N ALA A 99 2.75 -5.77 -5.20
CA ALA A 99 2.36 -4.45 -4.70
C ALA A 99 3.56 -3.65 -4.17
N VAL A 100 4.47 -4.29 -3.44
CA VAL A 100 5.68 -3.64 -2.91
C VAL A 100 6.68 -3.34 -4.03
N GLU A 101 7.00 -4.33 -4.85
CA GLU A 101 8.02 -4.23 -5.90
C GLU A 101 7.61 -3.31 -7.06
N SER A 102 6.32 -3.09 -7.31
CA SER A 102 5.81 -2.12 -8.30
C SER A 102 5.71 -0.69 -7.75
N GLY A 103 5.82 -0.50 -6.43
CA GLY A 103 5.65 0.78 -5.76
C GLY A 103 4.22 1.14 -5.40
N MET A 104 3.26 0.29 -5.71
CA MET A 104 1.87 0.50 -5.30
C MET A 104 1.68 0.42 -3.77
N TRP A 105 2.63 -0.19 -3.07
CA TRP A 105 2.67 -0.25 -1.61
C TRP A 105 4.09 -0.01 -1.10
N PRO A 106 4.51 1.25 -0.91
CA PRO A 106 5.83 1.57 -0.38
C PRO A 106 5.96 1.17 1.09
N LEU A 107 7.15 0.69 1.46
CA LEU A 107 7.49 0.37 2.84
C LEU A 107 8.28 1.51 3.46
N TYR A 108 7.79 2.06 4.56
CA TYR A 108 8.46 3.13 5.30
C TYR A 108 8.17 3.03 6.80
N GLU A 109 8.92 3.77 7.58
CA GLU A 109 8.67 3.98 9.01
C GLU A 109 8.97 5.43 9.42
N TRP A 110 8.21 5.89 10.39
CA TRP A 110 8.47 7.10 11.17
C TRP A 110 8.82 6.68 12.58
N LYS A 111 9.95 7.15 13.09
CA LYS A 111 10.46 6.77 14.39
C LYS A 111 11.43 7.84 14.90
N ASP A 112 11.27 8.24 16.16
CA ASP A 112 12.20 9.18 16.82
C ASP A 112 12.43 10.50 16.05
N GLY A 113 11.35 11.02 15.38
CA GLY A 113 11.43 12.22 14.55
C GLY A 113 12.01 12.04 13.14
N VAL A 114 12.37 10.81 12.76
CA VAL A 114 12.98 10.48 11.47
C VAL A 114 12.02 9.69 10.59
N PHE A 115 11.84 10.14 9.35
CA PHE A 115 11.11 9.40 8.32
C PHE A 115 12.09 8.60 7.45
N GLN A 116 11.89 7.30 7.38
CA GLN A 116 12.74 6.39 6.62
C GLN A 116 11.93 5.62 5.58
N LEU A 117 12.13 5.94 4.31
CA LEU A 117 11.63 5.16 3.18
C LEU A 117 12.58 4.00 2.90
N GLN A 118 12.05 2.79 2.81
CA GLN A 118 12.86 1.63 2.47
C GLN A 118 13.16 1.59 0.97
N ASN A 119 14.41 1.39 0.62
CA ASN A 119 14.82 1.22 -0.77
C ASN A 119 14.59 -0.23 -1.21
N ILE A 120 13.37 -0.51 -1.68
CA ILE A 120 13.02 -1.81 -2.25
C ILE A 120 13.28 -1.78 -3.76
N PRO A 121 14.06 -2.73 -4.31
CA PRO A 121 14.27 -2.82 -5.76
C PRO A 121 12.95 -2.99 -6.52
N ARG A 122 12.75 -2.19 -7.55
CA ARG A 122 11.58 -2.25 -8.45
C ARG A 122 11.74 -3.44 -9.43
N LYS A 123 11.31 -4.63 -9.01
CA LYS A 123 11.39 -5.87 -9.80
C LYS A 123 10.12 -6.17 -10.58
N ALA A 124 9.03 -5.44 -10.30
CA ALA A 124 7.75 -5.58 -10.98
C ALA A 124 7.28 -4.22 -11.51
N THR A 125 6.52 -4.24 -12.58
CA THR A 125 5.84 -3.07 -13.12
C THR A 125 4.44 -2.92 -12.50
N VAL A 126 3.84 -1.73 -12.64
CA VAL A 126 2.42 -1.53 -12.30
C VAL A 126 1.52 -2.46 -13.13
N LYS A 127 1.91 -2.77 -14.37
CA LYS A 127 1.21 -3.70 -15.25
C LYS A 127 1.22 -5.13 -14.69
N ASP A 128 2.35 -5.61 -14.17
CA ASP A 128 2.46 -6.94 -13.54
C ASP A 128 1.56 -7.02 -12.30
N TYR A 129 1.58 -5.98 -11.46
CA TYR A 129 0.69 -5.88 -10.31
C TYR A 129 -0.80 -5.88 -10.71
N ALA A 130 -1.17 -5.11 -11.73
CA ALA A 130 -2.56 -5.04 -12.18
C ALA A 130 -3.01 -6.38 -12.81
N ALA A 131 -2.17 -7.01 -13.63
CA ALA A 131 -2.47 -8.27 -14.30
C ALA A 131 -2.67 -9.45 -13.32
N SER A 132 -2.11 -9.37 -12.12
CA SER A 132 -2.26 -10.39 -11.09
C SER A 132 -3.64 -10.43 -10.41
N GLN A 133 -4.57 -9.51 -10.76
CA GLN A 133 -5.80 -9.29 -10.00
C GLN A 133 -6.98 -8.95 -10.92
N ARG A 134 -8.11 -9.66 -10.79
CA ARG A 134 -9.32 -9.41 -11.59
C ARG A 134 -9.94 -8.02 -11.38
N ARG A 135 -9.72 -7.39 -10.22
CA ARG A 135 -10.22 -6.02 -9.96
C ARG A 135 -9.65 -4.97 -10.93
N TYR A 136 -8.62 -5.32 -11.68
CA TYR A 136 -7.98 -4.49 -12.70
C TYR A 136 -8.16 -4.99 -14.15
N ALA A 137 -8.89 -6.06 -14.36
CA ALA A 137 -9.07 -6.67 -15.70
C ALA A 137 -9.73 -5.76 -16.75
N HIS A 138 -10.26 -4.61 -16.34
CA HIS A 138 -10.91 -3.63 -17.23
C HIS A 138 -9.97 -2.51 -17.69
N LEU A 139 -8.74 -2.45 -17.14
CA LEU A 139 -7.85 -1.34 -17.40
C LEU A 139 -7.36 -1.34 -18.85
N THR A 140 -7.35 -0.15 -19.41
CA THR A 140 -6.70 0.17 -20.69
C THR A 140 -5.23 0.53 -20.47
N GLU A 141 -4.47 0.66 -21.56
CA GLU A 141 -3.08 1.12 -21.46
C GLU A 141 -2.97 2.54 -20.88
N SER A 142 -3.93 3.42 -21.19
CA SER A 142 -4.00 4.77 -20.60
C SER A 142 -4.27 4.72 -19.09
N ASP A 143 -5.08 3.78 -18.61
CA ASP A 143 -5.31 3.60 -17.17
C ASP A 143 -4.04 3.11 -16.46
N LEU A 144 -3.27 2.22 -17.08
CA LEU A 144 -1.98 1.76 -16.54
C LEU A 144 -0.97 2.91 -16.47
N GLN A 145 -0.96 3.83 -17.43
CA GLN A 145 -0.15 5.05 -17.39
C GLN A 145 -0.54 5.95 -16.22
N LEU A 146 -1.84 6.14 -15.97
CA LEU A 146 -2.32 6.88 -14.80
C LEU A 146 -1.90 6.24 -13.47
N MET A 147 -1.95 4.91 -13.38
CA MET A 147 -1.45 4.21 -12.20
C MET A 147 0.08 4.37 -12.03
N GLN A 148 0.83 4.34 -13.13
CA GLN A 148 2.27 4.57 -13.10
C GLN A 148 2.61 6.00 -12.66
N GLN A 149 1.84 6.99 -13.13
CA GLN A 149 1.97 8.38 -12.67
C GLN A 149 1.69 8.50 -11.18
N TYR A 150 0.62 7.87 -10.69
CA TYR A 150 0.33 7.83 -9.25
C TYR A 150 1.51 7.29 -8.43
N VAL A 151 2.17 6.21 -8.87
CA VAL A 151 3.37 5.69 -8.19
C VAL A 151 4.49 6.71 -8.19
N GLY A 152 4.74 7.40 -9.32
CA GLY A 152 5.76 8.46 -9.41
C GLY A 152 5.49 9.63 -8.48
N ASP A 153 4.23 10.07 -8.40
CA ASP A 153 3.81 11.14 -7.48
C ASP A 153 3.97 10.74 -6.01
N LEU A 154 3.63 9.48 -5.69
CA LEU A 154 3.80 8.92 -4.36
C LEU A 154 5.28 8.83 -3.96
N ASP A 155 6.13 8.32 -4.85
CA ASP A 155 7.57 8.23 -4.62
C ASP A 155 8.18 9.64 -4.42
N SER A 156 7.76 10.62 -5.24
CA SER A 156 8.18 12.01 -5.08
C SER A 156 7.77 12.61 -3.74
N MET A 157 6.54 12.38 -3.31
CA MET A 157 6.02 12.84 -2.02
C MET A 157 6.80 12.22 -0.85
N LEU A 158 6.98 10.90 -0.85
CA LEU A 158 7.70 10.19 0.22
C LEU A 158 9.18 10.55 0.25
N GLY A 159 9.81 10.76 -0.93
CA GLY A 159 11.19 11.23 -1.03
C GLY A 159 11.39 12.65 -0.47
N LYS A 160 10.40 13.54 -0.63
CA LYS A 160 10.42 14.87 0.02
C LYS A 160 10.30 14.77 1.54
N LEU A 161 9.43 13.88 2.03
CA LEU A 161 9.30 13.63 3.48
C LEU A 161 10.61 13.10 4.05
N GLN A 162 11.25 12.16 3.39
CA GLN A 162 12.54 11.63 3.83
C GLN A 162 13.62 12.73 3.92
N LYS A 163 13.69 13.63 2.92
CA LYS A 163 14.64 14.76 2.96
C LYS A 163 14.31 15.78 4.05
N GLY A 164 13.03 16.01 4.32
CA GLY A 164 12.58 16.96 5.35
C GLY A 164 12.75 16.45 6.79
N PHE A 165 12.79 15.14 6.99
CA PHE A 165 12.86 14.46 8.28
C PHE A 165 14.01 13.42 8.33
N SER A 166 15.11 13.69 7.63
CA SER A 166 16.35 12.94 7.76
C SER A 166 17.07 13.39 9.03
N GLY A 167 17.33 12.48 9.95
CA GLY A 167 18.12 12.73 11.16
C GLY A 167 19.62 12.93 10.86
#